data_a52ad7a8f62ea3c679acb7f7cc5cedc9
#
_entry.id   a52ad7a8f62ea3c679acb7f7cc5cedc9
#
_cell.length_a   1.000
_cell.length_b   1.000
_cell.length_c   1.000
_cell.angle_alpha   90.00
_cell.angle_beta   90.00
_cell.angle_gamma   90.00
#
_symmetry.space_group_name_H-M   'P 1'
#
loop_
_entity.id
_entity.type
_entity.pdbx_description
1 polymer ?
#
loop_
_entity_poly.entity_id
_entity_poly.type
_entity_poly.pdbx_seq_one_letter_code
_entity_poly.pdbx_strand_id
1 'polypeptide(L)'
;MARNVYGLDLGTYDIKIFDKKKDRIWHAKNVIAMKDKKYIFSVGDDAYEMYEKAPGNIQIIFPMKNGVIARFDDMQYLLGDLLKEERSFIRGAEYVIAVPTDVTEVEKKAFYDLVLHSEAKAKSVRIVERGLADGLGLGIDVPEEPGAFIANLGGGTTELSVLSYGGIVMNRLLKIGGEQLD
;
A
#
# COMPACT_ATOMS: atom_id res chain seq x y z
N MET A 1 4.98 2.80 -27.98
CA MET A 1 4.90 1.63 -27.04
C MET A 1 4.02 2.03 -25.87
N ALA A 2 3.03 1.23 -25.51
CA ALA A 2 2.21 1.48 -24.33
C ALA A 2 3.13 1.47 -23.07
N ARG A 3 3.02 2.52 -22.26
CA ARG A 3 3.79 2.63 -21.01
C ARG A 3 3.27 1.61 -20.00
N ASN A 4 4.17 0.91 -19.31
CA ASN A 4 3.77 0.08 -18.19
C ASN A 4 3.47 1.00 -17.01
N VAL A 5 2.25 0.92 -16.50
CA VAL A 5 1.79 1.69 -15.34
C VAL A 5 1.28 0.71 -14.29
N TYR A 6 1.74 0.89 -13.06
CA TYR A 6 1.31 0.12 -11.91
C TYR A 6 0.65 1.02 -10.88
N GLY A 7 -0.49 0.57 -10.34
CA GLY A 7 -1.14 1.16 -9.17
C GLY A 7 -0.74 0.39 -7.91
N LEU A 8 -0.37 1.10 -6.85
CA LEU A 8 0.00 0.50 -5.57
C LEU A 8 -0.92 1.01 -4.46
N ASP A 9 -1.52 0.09 -3.71
CA ASP A 9 -2.13 0.35 -2.42
C ASP A 9 -1.34 -0.42 -1.35
N LEU A 10 -0.55 0.32 -0.58
CA LEU A 10 0.28 -0.22 0.48
C LEU A 10 -0.49 -0.12 1.79
N GLY A 11 -1.30 -1.13 2.08
CA GLY A 11 -2.11 -1.20 3.29
C GLY A 11 -1.34 -1.75 4.49
N THR A 12 -1.87 -1.57 5.70
CA THR A 12 -1.25 -2.07 6.94
C THR A 12 -1.10 -3.59 6.94
N TYR A 13 -2.08 -4.32 6.40
CA TYR A 13 -2.10 -5.78 6.38
C TYR A 13 -1.94 -6.39 4.99
N ASP A 14 -2.40 -5.69 3.96
CA ASP A 14 -2.39 -6.20 2.59
C ASP A 14 -1.76 -5.15 1.66
N ILE A 15 -0.94 -5.62 0.75
CA ILE A 15 -0.41 -4.85 -0.37
C ILE A 15 -1.21 -5.26 -1.62
N LYS A 16 -1.71 -4.28 -2.36
CA LYS A 16 -2.37 -4.52 -3.64
C LYS A 16 -1.61 -3.82 -4.75
N ILE A 17 -1.41 -4.53 -5.83
CA ILE A 17 -0.67 -4.05 -6.99
C ILE A 17 -1.50 -4.29 -8.25
N PHE A 18 -1.83 -3.22 -8.96
CA PHE A 18 -2.55 -3.26 -10.22
C PHE A 18 -1.60 -3.08 -11.40
N ASP A 19 -1.59 -4.03 -12.33
CA ASP A 19 -0.89 -3.93 -13.61
C ASP A 19 -1.88 -3.46 -14.69
N LYS A 20 -1.78 -2.20 -15.08
CA LYS A 20 -2.68 -1.60 -16.10
C LYS A 20 -2.60 -2.32 -17.45
N LYS A 21 -1.45 -2.85 -17.83
CA LYS A 21 -1.28 -3.49 -19.14
C LYS A 21 -1.94 -4.85 -19.21
N LYS A 22 -1.91 -5.60 -18.09
CA LYS A 22 -2.51 -6.93 -17.98
C LYS A 22 -3.94 -6.89 -17.48
N ASP A 23 -4.42 -5.71 -17.04
CA ASP A 23 -5.70 -5.52 -16.37
C ASP A 23 -5.89 -6.51 -15.21
N ARG A 24 -4.85 -6.61 -14.36
CA ARG A 24 -4.81 -7.59 -13.28
C ARG A 24 -4.39 -6.92 -11.97
N ILE A 25 -5.09 -7.28 -10.90
CA ILE A 25 -4.70 -6.97 -9.53
C ILE A 25 -4.16 -8.25 -8.90
N TRP A 26 -3.04 -8.14 -8.19
CA TRP A 26 -2.61 -9.16 -7.22
C TRP A 26 -2.36 -8.51 -5.87
N HIS A 27 -2.41 -9.32 -4.84
CA HIS A 27 -2.21 -8.87 -3.48
C HIS A 27 -1.37 -9.89 -2.72
N ALA A 28 -0.70 -9.41 -1.67
CA ALA A 28 0.04 -10.21 -0.71
C ALA A 28 -0.09 -9.61 0.68
N LYS A 29 0.12 -10.41 1.70
CA LYS A 29 0.16 -9.91 3.08
C LYS A 29 1.37 -9.00 3.30
N ASN A 30 1.15 -7.89 4.01
CA ASN A 30 2.20 -6.93 4.34
C ASN A 30 2.91 -7.35 5.63
N VAL A 31 3.68 -8.44 5.55
CA VAL A 31 4.31 -9.06 6.71
C VAL A 31 5.64 -9.71 6.35
N ILE A 32 6.56 -9.73 7.31
CA ILE A 32 7.88 -10.36 7.22
C ILE A 32 8.06 -11.31 8.41
N ALA A 33 8.58 -12.50 8.16
CA ALA A 33 9.10 -13.39 9.17
C ALA A 33 10.62 -13.23 9.27
N MET A 34 11.11 -12.84 10.44
CA MET A 34 12.52 -12.60 10.71
C MET A 34 13.05 -13.67 11.67
N LYS A 35 14.11 -14.37 11.27
CA LYS A 35 14.78 -15.38 12.10
C LYS A 35 15.92 -14.74 12.90
N ASP A 36 15.99 -15.09 14.19
CA ASP A 36 17.03 -14.65 15.13
C ASP A 36 17.21 -13.12 15.17
N LYS A 37 16.12 -12.37 14.90
CA LYS A 37 16.10 -10.89 14.79
C LYS A 37 17.11 -10.32 13.79
N LYS A 38 17.58 -11.11 12.84
CA LYS A 38 18.66 -10.72 11.93
C LYS A 38 18.42 -11.06 10.47
N TYR A 39 17.81 -12.20 10.18
CA TYR A 39 17.67 -12.69 8.81
C TYR A 39 16.20 -12.74 8.43
N ILE A 40 15.85 -12.19 7.27
CA ILE A 40 14.52 -12.37 6.70
C ILE A 40 14.40 -13.84 6.28
N PHE A 41 13.40 -14.52 6.82
CA PHE A 41 13.13 -15.94 6.60
C PHE A 41 12.10 -16.14 5.49
N SER A 42 11.00 -15.37 5.53
CA SER A 42 9.98 -15.32 4.48
C SER A 42 9.23 -13.99 4.51
N VAL A 43 8.45 -13.73 3.49
CA VAL A 43 7.65 -12.50 3.33
C VAL A 43 6.25 -12.84 2.80
N GLY A 44 5.34 -11.87 2.87
CA GLY A 44 4.02 -12.02 2.27
C GLY A 44 3.18 -13.11 2.92
N ASP A 45 2.47 -13.88 2.10
CA ASP A 45 1.53 -14.90 2.54
C ASP A 45 2.22 -16.03 3.32
N ASP A 46 3.41 -16.46 2.88
CA ASP A 46 4.20 -17.48 3.58
C ASP A 46 4.62 -17.03 5.00
N ALA A 47 4.95 -15.75 5.17
CA ALA A 47 5.24 -15.19 6.49
C ALA A 47 3.98 -15.10 7.35
N TYR A 48 2.84 -14.77 6.74
CA TYR A 48 1.57 -14.67 7.44
C TYR A 48 1.06 -16.03 7.93
N GLU A 49 1.31 -17.11 7.19
CA GLU A 49 0.98 -18.47 7.65
C GLU A 49 1.64 -18.85 8.99
N MET A 50 2.77 -18.21 9.32
CA MET A 50 3.45 -18.41 10.59
C MET A 50 2.95 -17.47 11.71
N TYR A 51 2.06 -16.54 11.40
CA TYR A 51 1.51 -15.62 12.40
C TYR A 51 0.85 -16.43 13.53
N GLU A 52 1.11 -16.06 14.78
CA GLU A 52 0.68 -16.77 16.00
C GLU A 52 1.16 -18.23 16.18
N LYS A 53 1.88 -18.78 15.21
CA LYS A 53 2.39 -20.17 15.24
C LYS A 53 3.90 -20.26 15.12
N ALA A 54 4.59 -19.11 14.97
CA ALA A 54 6.02 -19.08 14.73
C ALA A 54 6.80 -19.68 15.90
N PRO A 55 7.87 -20.46 15.63
CA PRO A 55 8.83 -20.86 16.64
C PRO A 55 9.46 -19.66 17.35
N GLY A 56 9.92 -19.82 18.60
CA GLY A 56 10.42 -18.71 19.42
C GLY A 56 11.62 -17.93 18.86
N ASN A 57 12.30 -18.47 17.85
CA ASN A 57 13.39 -17.78 17.15
C ASN A 57 12.93 -17.05 15.86
N ILE A 58 11.64 -17.13 15.53
CA ILE A 58 11.04 -16.40 14.40
C ILE A 58 10.12 -15.30 14.95
N GLN A 59 10.38 -14.07 14.53
CA GLN A 59 9.55 -12.92 14.84
C GLN A 59 8.76 -12.50 13.59
N ILE A 60 7.44 -12.35 13.74
CA ILE A 60 6.57 -11.81 12.71
C ILE A 60 6.51 -10.29 12.86
N ILE A 61 6.72 -9.59 11.77
CA ILE A 61 6.85 -8.13 11.71
C ILE A 61 5.91 -7.59 10.64
N PHE A 62 5.11 -6.60 11.02
CA PHE A 62 4.31 -5.81 10.09
C PHE A 62 5.06 -4.50 9.82
N PRO A 63 5.57 -4.27 8.60
CA PRO A 63 6.38 -3.09 8.29
C PRO A 63 5.60 -1.77 8.31
N MET A 64 4.27 -1.86 8.15
CA MET A 64 3.38 -0.71 8.25
C MET A 64 2.56 -0.74 9.54
N LYS A 65 2.25 0.45 10.06
CA LYS A 65 1.41 0.62 11.24
C LYS A 65 0.54 1.86 11.08
N ASN A 66 -0.75 1.72 11.39
CA ASN A 66 -1.70 2.83 11.32
C ASN A 66 -1.66 3.59 9.98
N GLY A 67 -1.53 2.86 8.87
CA GLY A 67 -1.53 3.42 7.52
C GLY A 67 -0.23 4.06 7.05
N VAL A 68 0.84 4.04 7.86
CA VAL A 68 2.14 4.63 7.51
C VAL A 68 3.28 3.60 7.61
N ILE A 69 4.40 3.88 6.94
CA ILE A 69 5.59 3.03 6.96
C ILE A 69 6.28 3.20 8.31
N ALA A 70 6.25 2.15 9.13
CA ALA A 70 6.90 2.12 10.44
C ALA A 70 8.34 1.59 10.38
N ARG A 71 8.64 0.72 9.41
CA ARG A 71 9.94 0.08 9.21
C ARG A 71 10.31 0.12 7.73
N PHE A 72 11.05 1.17 7.35
CA PHE A 72 11.32 1.47 5.94
C PHE A 72 12.10 0.36 5.23
N ASP A 73 13.20 -0.11 5.82
CA ASP A 73 14.07 -1.12 5.22
C ASP A 73 13.33 -2.46 5.01
N ASP A 74 12.52 -2.85 5.99
CA ASP A 74 11.71 -4.06 5.91
C ASP A 74 10.64 -3.93 4.82
N MET A 75 9.97 -2.77 4.75
CA MET A 75 8.99 -2.52 3.70
C MET A 75 9.62 -2.48 2.31
N GLN A 76 10.84 -1.93 2.20
CA GLN A 76 11.58 -1.90 0.94
C GLN A 76 11.98 -3.30 0.48
N TYR A 77 12.42 -4.15 1.41
CA TYR A 77 12.73 -5.54 1.12
C TYR A 77 11.49 -6.30 0.64
N LEU A 78 10.40 -6.24 1.43
CA LEU A 78 9.14 -6.91 1.11
C LEU A 78 8.61 -6.49 -0.27
N LEU A 79 8.51 -5.19 -0.53
CA LEU A 79 8.08 -4.69 -1.82
C LEU A 79 9.01 -5.16 -2.94
N GLY A 80 10.32 -5.10 -2.74
CA GLY A 80 11.31 -5.57 -3.71
C GLY A 80 11.14 -7.05 -4.05
N ASP A 81 10.86 -7.88 -3.06
CA ASP A 81 10.65 -9.32 -3.25
C ASP A 81 9.37 -9.62 -4.02
N LEU A 82 8.24 -9.03 -3.59
CA LEU A 82 6.96 -9.14 -4.29
C LEU A 82 7.06 -8.69 -5.76
N LEU A 83 7.82 -7.64 -6.00
CA LEU A 83 8.04 -7.11 -7.34
C LEU A 83 8.92 -8.04 -8.20
N LYS A 84 9.81 -8.84 -7.62
CA LYS A 84 10.63 -9.84 -8.33
C LYS A 84 9.84 -11.07 -8.75
N GLU A 85 8.94 -11.56 -7.90
CA GLU A 85 8.12 -12.73 -8.18
C GLU A 85 7.25 -12.53 -9.43
N GLU A 86 6.69 -11.35 -9.61
CA GLU A 86 5.99 -10.99 -10.84
C GLU A 86 7.01 -10.61 -11.93
N ARG A 87 7.55 -11.58 -12.64
CA ARG A 87 8.53 -11.45 -13.75
C ARG A 87 8.20 -10.41 -14.84
N SER A 88 7.08 -9.71 -14.71
CA SER A 88 6.63 -8.65 -15.60
C SER A 88 7.14 -7.26 -15.23
N PHE A 89 7.92 -7.13 -14.16
CA PHE A 89 8.52 -5.86 -13.78
C PHE A 89 9.49 -5.38 -14.84
N ILE A 90 8.98 -4.51 -15.67
CA ILE A 90 9.81 -3.84 -16.67
C ILE A 90 10.45 -2.65 -15.98
N ARG A 91 11.78 -2.67 -15.91
CA ARG A 91 12.56 -1.51 -15.50
C ARG A 91 12.05 -0.26 -16.21
N GLY A 92 11.82 0.81 -15.47
CA GLY A 92 11.37 2.06 -16.04
C GLY A 92 9.86 2.18 -16.21
N ALA A 93 9.06 1.45 -15.45
CA ALA A 93 7.61 1.65 -15.34
C ALA A 93 7.24 2.93 -14.59
N GLU A 94 6.01 3.38 -14.78
CA GLU A 94 5.40 4.47 -14.01
C GLU A 94 4.58 3.87 -12.88
N TYR A 95 4.67 4.46 -11.69
CA TYR A 95 3.95 4.00 -10.50
C TYR A 95 3.03 5.09 -9.97
N VAL A 96 1.84 4.70 -9.57
CA VAL A 96 0.87 5.53 -8.85
C VAL A 96 0.60 4.88 -7.50
N ILE A 97 0.84 5.59 -6.41
CA ILE A 97 0.70 5.08 -5.05
C ILE A 97 -0.46 5.80 -4.37
N ALA A 98 -1.46 5.04 -3.92
CA ALA A 98 -2.49 5.57 -3.05
C ALA A 98 -1.96 5.65 -1.61
N VAL A 99 -2.01 6.84 -1.02
CA VAL A 99 -1.59 7.08 0.37
C VAL A 99 -2.76 7.67 1.16
N PRO A 100 -2.83 7.45 2.48
CA PRO A 100 -3.86 8.08 3.29
C PRO A 100 -3.82 9.60 3.12
N THR A 101 -4.97 10.24 3.09
CA THR A 101 -5.07 11.69 2.82
C THR A 101 -4.48 12.52 3.95
N ASP A 102 -4.69 12.09 5.19
CA ASP A 102 -4.26 12.81 6.41
C ASP A 102 -2.89 12.29 6.91
N VAL A 103 -1.88 12.33 6.03
CA VAL A 103 -0.49 11.99 6.36
C VAL A 103 0.41 13.20 6.13
N THR A 104 1.51 13.26 6.88
CA THR A 104 2.50 14.34 6.76
C THR A 104 3.27 14.28 5.44
N GLU A 105 3.87 15.38 5.03
CA GLU A 105 4.73 15.43 3.84
C GLU A 105 5.95 14.50 3.96
N VAL A 106 6.44 14.27 5.19
CA VAL A 106 7.53 13.31 5.44
C VAL A 106 7.07 11.88 5.18
N GLU A 107 5.86 11.53 5.64
CA GLU A 107 5.26 10.22 5.37
C GLU A 107 4.95 10.02 3.89
N LYS A 108 4.40 11.02 3.19
CA LYS A 108 4.23 10.98 1.73
C LYS A 108 5.56 10.76 1.01
N LYS A 109 6.61 11.46 1.46
CA LYS A 109 7.96 11.29 0.91
C LYS A 109 8.48 9.88 1.13
N ALA A 110 8.22 9.25 2.28
CA ALA A 110 8.63 7.88 2.55
C ALA A 110 7.99 6.88 1.56
N PHE A 111 6.70 7.03 1.24
CA PHE A 111 6.05 6.22 0.21
C PHE A 111 6.67 6.43 -1.18
N TYR A 112 6.96 7.67 -1.53
CA TYR A 112 7.60 8.01 -2.79
C TYR A 112 9.01 7.39 -2.90
N ASP A 113 9.83 7.58 -1.88
CA ASP A 113 11.21 7.08 -1.82
C ASP A 113 11.25 5.55 -1.82
N LEU A 114 10.31 4.88 -1.15
CA LEU A 114 10.18 3.43 -1.11
C LEU A 114 10.13 2.83 -2.53
N VAL A 115 9.33 3.41 -3.41
CA VAL A 115 9.16 2.91 -4.77
C VAL A 115 10.26 3.41 -5.69
N LEU A 116 10.67 4.67 -5.56
CA LEU A 116 11.71 5.27 -6.40
C LEU A 116 13.05 4.54 -6.25
N HIS A 117 13.40 4.18 -5.02
CA HIS A 117 14.67 3.51 -4.69
C HIS A 117 14.55 1.98 -4.65
N SER A 118 13.38 1.43 -4.97
CA SER A 118 13.22 -0.01 -5.10
C SER A 118 13.97 -0.59 -6.31
N GLU A 119 14.17 -1.89 -6.32
CA GLU A 119 14.77 -2.60 -7.46
C GLU A 119 13.95 -2.50 -8.76
N ALA A 120 12.70 -2.06 -8.65
CA ALA A 120 11.83 -1.79 -9.79
C ALA A 120 12.36 -0.70 -10.72
N LYS A 121 13.32 0.14 -10.27
CA LYS A 121 13.90 1.25 -11.03
C LYS A 121 12.82 2.08 -11.73
N ALA A 122 11.90 2.60 -10.93
CA ALA A 122 10.77 3.39 -11.41
C ALA A 122 11.24 4.55 -12.30
N LYS A 123 10.55 4.76 -13.42
CA LYS A 123 10.76 5.93 -14.28
C LYS A 123 10.15 7.17 -13.65
N SER A 124 8.97 7.02 -13.07
CA SER A 124 8.29 8.04 -12.32
C SER A 124 7.41 7.42 -11.24
N VAL A 125 7.24 8.16 -10.16
CA VAL A 125 6.34 7.83 -9.06
C VAL A 125 5.38 9.00 -8.87
N ARG A 126 4.10 8.72 -8.71
CA ARG A 126 3.06 9.71 -8.40
C ARG A 126 2.34 9.26 -7.14
N ILE A 127 2.06 10.21 -6.28
CA ILE A 127 1.22 10.02 -5.10
C ILE A 127 -0.21 10.47 -5.46
N VAL A 128 -1.19 9.70 -5.02
CA VAL A 128 -2.61 10.06 -5.04
C VAL A 128 -3.19 9.86 -3.64
N GLU A 129 -4.06 10.76 -3.24
CA GLU A 129 -4.78 10.62 -1.98
C GLU A 129 -5.77 9.47 -2.06
N ARG A 130 -5.79 8.62 -1.04
CA ARG A 130 -6.60 7.40 -1.03
C ARG A 130 -8.07 7.68 -1.23
N GLY A 131 -8.63 8.73 -0.61
CA GLY A 131 -10.02 9.10 -0.80
C GLY A 131 -10.39 9.37 -2.27
N LEU A 132 -9.49 9.99 -3.06
CA LEU A 132 -9.69 10.17 -4.51
C LEU A 132 -9.59 8.86 -5.26
N ALA A 133 -8.62 8.02 -4.92
CA ALA A 133 -8.44 6.71 -5.53
C ALA A 133 -9.66 5.80 -5.27
N ASP A 134 -10.19 5.83 -4.05
CA ASP A 134 -11.39 5.10 -3.65
C ASP A 134 -12.61 5.58 -4.46
N GLY A 135 -12.80 6.90 -4.60
CA GLY A 135 -13.88 7.47 -5.40
C GLY A 135 -13.84 7.00 -6.85
N LEU A 136 -12.67 7.07 -7.48
CA LEU A 136 -12.47 6.58 -8.85
C LEU A 136 -12.71 5.06 -8.96
N GLY A 137 -12.24 4.29 -7.97
CA GLY A 137 -12.43 2.84 -7.90
C GLY A 137 -13.89 2.42 -7.73
N LEU A 138 -14.70 3.24 -7.08
CA LEU A 138 -16.15 3.07 -6.94
C LEU A 138 -16.94 3.52 -8.18
N GLY A 139 -16.26 4.08 -9.19
CA GLY A 139 -16.90 4.59 -10.41
C GLY A 139 -17.59 5.94 -10.24
N ILE A 140 -17.24 6.69 -9.19
CA ILE A 140 -17.73 8.05 -8.99
C ILE A 140 -17.11 8.97 -10.03
N ASP A 141 -17.92 9.77 -10.71
CA ASP A 141 -17.44 10.85 -11.58
C ASP A 141 -16.97 12.03 -10.72
N VAL A 142 -15.77 11.88 -10.15
CA VAL A 142 -15.23 12.79 -9.15
C VAL A 142 -15.31 14.28 -9.56
N PRO A 143 -15.02 14.68 -10.80
CA PRO A 143 -15.17 16.07 -11.24
C PRO A 143 -16.60 16.62 -11.13
N GLU A 144 -17.61 15.80 -11.42
CA GLU A 144 -19.01 16.24 -11.51
C GLU A 144 -19.80 15.91 -10.22
N GLU A 145 -19.23 15.11 -9.33
CA GLU A 145 -19.91 14.69 -8.09
C GLU A 145 -20.12 15.86 -7.12
N PRO A 146 -21.37 16.22 -6.79
CA PRO A 146 -21.64 17.32 -5.88
C PRO A 146 -21.36 16.99 -4.41
N GLY A 147 -21.38 15.69 -4.04
CA GLY A 147 -21.07 15.24 -2.69
C GLY A 147 -21.19 13.74 -2.51
N ALA A 148 -20.04 13.06 -2.36
CA ALA A 148 -19.96 11.64 -2.04
C ALA A 148 -19.23 11.42 -0.72
N PHE A 149 -19.84 10.68 0.21
CA PHE A 149 -19.20 10.23 1.43
C PHE A 149 -18.66 8.81 1.25
N ILE A 150 -17.39 8.62 1.52
CA ILE A 150 -16.69 7.33 1.42
C ILE A 150 -16.13 6.97 2.78
N ALA A 151 -16.39 5.74 3.22
CA ALA A 151 -15.76 5.14 4.39
C ALA A 151 -14.91 3.95 3.93
N ASN A 152 -13.57 4.08 4.03
CA ASN A 152 -12.63 3.01 3.76
C ASN A 152 -12.21 2.37 5.08
N LEU A 153 -12.70 1.16 5.35
CA LEU A 153 -12.39 0.39 6.56
C LEU A 153 -11.24 -0.56 6.24
N GLY A 154 -10.02 -0.18 6.63
CA GLY A 154 -8.82 -0.98 6.46
C GLY A 154 -8.51 -1.86 7.68
N GLY A 155 -7.41 -2.61 7.61
CA GLY A 155 -6.95 -3.45 8.72
C GLY A 155 -6.47 -2.65 9.93
N GLY A 156 -5.71 -1.58 9.72
CA GLY A 156 -5.14 -0.75 10.80
C GLY A 156 -5.71 0.66 10.91
N THR A 157 -6.51 1.11 9.93
CA THR A 157 -7.10 2.46 9.89
C THR A 157 -8.47 2.45 9.23
N THR A 158 -9.30 3.41 9.62
CA THR A 158 -10.52 3.77 8.88
C THR A 158 -10.36 5.19 8.37
N GLU A 159 -10.54 5.39 7.08
CA GLU A 159 -10.49 6.71 6.44
C GLU A 159 -11.89 7.12 5.98
N LEU A 160 -12.33 8.30 6.42
CA LEU A 160 -13.60 8.89 6.08
C LEU A 160 -13.35 10.10 5.18
N SER A 161 -13.84 10.07 3.95
CA SER A 161 -13.62 11.12 2.97
C SER A 161 -14.93 11.64 2.42
N VAL A 162 -15.01 12.95 2.18
CA VAL A 162 -16.08 13.57 1.42
C VAL A 162 -15.48 14.15 0.15
N LEU A 163 -15.96 13.67 -0.99
CA LEU A 163 -15.59 14.18 -2.31
C LEU A 163 -16.64 15.19 -2.78
N SER A 164 -16.20 16.27 -3.39
CA SER A 164 -17.08 17.25 -4.03
C SER A 164 -16.32 17.99 -5.13
N TYR A 165 -16.92 18.06 -6.31
CA TYR A 165 -16.42 18.81 -7.48
C TYR A 165 -14.92 18.69 -7.73
N GLY A 166 -14.42 17.47 -7.85
CA GLY A 166 -13.05 17.18 -8.26
C GLY A 166 -12.04 17.06 -7.12
N GLY A 167 -12.44 17.19 -5.87
CA GLY A 167 -11.52 17.16 -4.74
C GLY A 167 -12.07 16.54 -3.46
N ILE A 168 -11.18 16.38 -2.48
CA ILE A 168 -11.54 16.00 -1.11
C ILE A 168 -11.83 17.29 -0.33
N VAL A 169 -13.06 17.46 0.12
CA VAL A 169 -13.47 18.64 0.91
C VAL A 169 -13.43 18.37 2.42
N MET A 170 -13.46 17.12 2.83
CA MET A 170 -13.29 16.69 4.22
C MET A 170 -12.62 15.32 4.24
N ASN A 171 -11.70 15.14 5.19
CA ASN A 171 -11.07 13.85 5.47
C ASN A 171 -10.87 13.65 6.96
N ARG A 172 -10.95 12.40 7.40
CA ARG A 172 -10.61 11.97 8.76
C ARG A 172 -9.98 10.59 8.70
N LEU A 173 -8.76 10.48 9.22
CA LEU A 173 -8.09 9.21 9.43
C LEU A 173 -8.22 8.80 10.89
N LEU A 174 -8.90 7.69 11.11
CA LEU A 174 -9.04 7.05 12.43
C LEU A 174 -8.03 5.90 12.50
N LYS A 175 -7.24 5.85 13.57
CA LYS A 175 -6.29 4.75 13.85
C LYS A 175 -7.01 3.56 14.49
N ILE A 176 -8.14 3.21 13.90
CA ILE A 176 -9.00 2.06 14.25
C ILE A 176 -9.31 1.34 12.94
N GLY A 177 -9.11 0.06 12.91
CA GLY A 177 -9.36 -0.80 11.76
C GLY A 177 -9.74 -2.21 12.21
N GLY A 178 -9.74 -3.17 11.30
CA GLY A 178 -10.10 -4.56 11.58
C GLY A 178 -9.33 -5.16 12.74
N GLU A 179 -8.06 -4.83 12.91
CA GLU A 179 -7.21 -5.33 14.02
C GLU A 179 -7.77 -5.00 15.42
N GLN A 180 -8.48 -3.89 15.57
CA GLN A 180 -9.05 -3.48 16.85
C GLN A 180 -10.52 -3.88 16.99
N LEU A 181 -11.14 -4.38 15.92
CA LEU A 181 -12.54 -4.79 15.88
C LEU A 181 -12.70 -6.30 16.08
N ASP A 182 -11.64 -7.08 15.87
CA ASP A 182 -11.54 -8.52 16.12
C ASP A 182 -11.12 -8.79 17.57
#